data_3ff2e489a703b3ea945c20ae79e42755
#
_entry.id   3ff2e489a703b3ea945c20ae79e42755
#
_cell.length_a   1.000
_cell.length_b   1.000
_cell.length_c   1.000
_cell.angle_alpha   90.00
_cell.angle_beta   90.00
_cell.angle_gamma   90.00
#
_symmetry.space_group_name_H-M   'P 1'
#
loop_
_entity.id
_entity.type
_entity.pdbx_description
1 polymer ?
#
loop_
_entity_poly.entity_id
_entity_poly.type
_entity_poly.pdbx_seq_one_letter_code
_entity_poly.pdbx_strand_id
1 'polypeptide(L)'
;MFERPHIAASGARELMQLVQESQRARLALAANFESRFEDLVTEGAASGYPALVEQFRPLFAACDATLEALATALAGREGGAAASRLVTSLVREERMRHDAHLKVCGDARGPFETFCRGSFERHKHADAALDLP
;
A
#
# COMPACT_ATOMS: atom_id res chain seq x y z
N MET A 1 6.68 14.40 -5.42
CA MET A 1 7.31 13.13 -5.09
C MET A 1 8.72 13.11 -5.66
N PHE A 2 9.36 11.99 -5.88
CA PHE A 2 10.77 11.95 -6.32
C PHE A 2 10.92 12.39 -7.77
N GLU A 3 11.93 13.19 -8.04
CA GLU A 3 12.23 13.64 -9.38
C GLU A 3 13.07 12.59 -10.11
N ARG A 4 12.77 12.36 -11.39
CA ARG A 4 13.50 11.38 -12.19
C ARG A 4 15.01 11.67 -12.31
N PRO A 5 15.45 12.92 -12.50
CA PRO A 5 16.87 13.21 -12.55
C PRO A 5 17.59 12.84 -11.25
N HIS A 6 16.91 13.00 -10.11
CA HIS A 6 17.48 12.62 -8.81
C HIS A 6 17.68 11.09 -8.72
N ILE A 7 16.67 10.31 -9.13
CA ILE A 7 16.76 8.85 -9.15
C ILE A 7 17.90 8.41 -10.07
N ALA A 8 17.97 8.96 -11.26
CA ALA A 8 18.98 8.58 -12.25
C ALA A 8 20.41 8.84 -11.76
N ALA A 9 20.63 9.89 -10.96
CA ALA A 9 21.96 10.26 -10.46
C ALA A 9 22.33 9.52 -9.17
N SER A 10 21.40 8.86 -8.51
CA SER A 10 21.60 8.27 -7.19
C SER A 10 22.32 6.93 -7.25
N GLY A 11 23.19 6.65 -6.28
CA GLY A 11 23.79 5.35 -6.06
C GLY A 11 22.83 4.41 -5.33
N ALA A 12 23.21 3.13 -5.20
CA ALA A 12 22.35 2.11 -4.58
C ALA A 12 21.91 2.48 -3.15
N ARG A 13 22.83 3.03 -2.36
CA ARG A 13 22.53 3.42 -0.97
C ARG A 13 21.44 4.50 -0.91
N GLU A 14 21.58 5.52 -1.75
CA GLU A 14 20.62 6.62 -1.81
C GLU A 14 19.27 6.12 -2.32
N LEU A 15 19.27 5.21 -3.30
CA LEU A 15 18.05 4.61 -3.82
C LEU A 15 17.32 3.82 -2.73
N MET A 16 18.07 3.09 -1.87
CA MET A 16 17.45 2.37 -0.75
C MET A 16 16.83 3.32 0.28
N GLN A 17 17.44 4.49 0.51
CA GLN A 17 16.84 5.50 1.35
C GLN A 17 15.51 6.00 0.77
N LEU A 18 15.47 6.21 -0.55
CA LEU A 18 14.24 6.60 -1.23
C LEU A 18 13.17 5.51 -1.17
N VAL A 19 13.57 4.23 -1.24
CA VAL A 19 12.65 3.10 -1.04
C VAL A 19 12.03 3.17 0.34
N GLN A 20 12.82 3.41 1.39
CA GLN A 20 12.32 3.51 2.75
C GLN A 20 11.34 4.67 2.90
N GLU A 21 11.64 5.82 2.31
CA GLU A 21 10.73 6.98 2.33
C GLU A 21 9.42 6.69 1.59
N SER A 22 9.51 6.04 0.43
CA SER A 22 8.33 5.67 -0.36
C SER A 22 7.48 4.65 0.38
N GLN A 23 8.10 3.70 1.07
CA GLN A 23 7.36 2.71 1.85
C GLN A 23 6.65 3.36 3.05
N ARG A 24 7.29 4.30 3.72
CA ARG A 24 6.64 5.06 4.79
C ARG A 24 5.44 5.83 4.28
N ALA A 25 5.57 6.46 3.11
CA ALA A 25 4.47 7.18 2.48
C ALA A 25 3.31 6.25 2.15
N ARG A 26 3.61 5.05 1.64
CA ARG A 26 2.59 4.04 1.33
C ARG A 26 1.88 3.56 2.60
N LEU A 27 2.62 3.32 3.66
CA LEU A 27 2.05 2.90 4.94
C LEU A 27 1.13 3.97 5.52
N ALA A 28 1.54 5.24 5.45
CA ALA A 28 0.71 6.35 5.89
C ALA A 28 -0.58 6.46 5.07
N LEU A 29 -0.47 6.23 3.76
CA LEU A 29 -1.62 6.23 2.86
C LEU A 29 -2.59 5.09 3.21
N ALA A 30 -2.06 3.90 3.47
CA ALA A 30 -2.88 2.74 3.87
C ALA A 30 -3.59 3.00 5.20
N ALA A 31 -2.90 3.60 6.17
CA ALA A 31 -3.49 3.95 7.45
C ALA A 31 -4.62 4.97 7.29
N ASN A 32 -4.43 5.96 6.41
CA ASN A 32 -5.45 6.95 6.11
C ASN A 32 -6.67 6.31 5.45
N PHE A 33 -6.45 5.42 4.49
CA PHE A 33 -7.54 4.67 3.86
C PHE A 33 -8.34 3.88 4.89
N GLU A 34 -7.67 3.17 5.78
CA GLU A 34 -8.34 2.39 6.83
C GLU A 34 -9.15 3.27 7.77
N SER A 35 -8.59 4.41 8.17
CA SER A 35 -9.30 5.36 9.04
C SER A 35 -10.58 5.86 8.37
N ARG A 36 -10.51 6.19 7.08
CA ARG A 36 -11.67 6.63 6.31
C ARG A 36 -12.69 5.50 6.14
N PHE A 37 -12.22 4.29 5.91
CA PHE A 37 -13.08 3.11 5.83
C PHE A 37 -13.78 2.85 7.17
N GLU A 38 -13.05 2.96 8.28
CA GLU A 38 -13.61 2.80 9.61
C GLU A 38 -14.71 3.84 9.88
N ASP A 39 -14.50 5.08 9.45
CA ASP A 39 -15.52 6.12 9.57
C ASP A 39 -16.80 5.74 8.81
N LEU A 40 -16.66 5.20 7.59
CA LEU A 40 -17.83 4.76 6.82
C LEU A 40 -18.58 3.65 7.52
N VAL A 41 -17.89 2.69 8.11
CA VAL A 41 -18.51 1.59 8.86
C VAL A 41 -19.25 2.14 10.08
N THR A 42 -18.61 3.04 10.82
CA THR A 42 -19.19 3.64 12.03
C THR A 42 -20.45 4.45 11.72
N GLU A 43 -20.42 5.18 10.60
CA GLU A 43 -21.54 6.02 10.19
C GLU A 43 -22.64 5.25 9.44
N GLY A 44 -22.41 3.99 9.12
CA GLY A 44 -23.34 3.19 8.33
C GLY A 44 -23.48 3.70 6.90
N ALA A 45 -22.44 4.35 6.38
CA ALA A 45 -22.46 5.00 5.06
C ALA A 45 -21.84 4.08 3.99
N ALA A 46 -22.42 2.90 3.80
CA ALA A 46 -21.93 1.89 2.86
C ALA A 46 -21.79 2.43 1.43
N SER A 47 -22.69 3.32 1.02
CA SER A 47 -22.68 3.89 -0.33
C SER A 47 -21.45 4.75 -0.62
N GLY A 48 -20.71 5.18 0.41
CA GLY A 48 -19.49 5.95 0.25
C GLY A 48 -18.25 5.14 -0.09
N TYR A 49 -18.32 3.81 0.03
CA TYR A 49 -17.15 2.95 -0.16
C TYR A 49 -16.58 3.00 -1.59
N PRO A 50 -17.39 2.90 -2.66
CA PRO A 50 -16.83 3.00 -4.01
C PRO A 50 -16.11 4.32 -4.27
N ALA A 51 -16.64 5.44 -3.77
CA ALA A 51 -16.00 6.74 -3.91
C ALA A 51 -14.67 6.79 -3.15
N LEU A 52 -14.61 6.19 -1.97
CA LEU A 52 -13.39 6.11 -1.18
C LEU A 52 -12.31 5.33 -1.94
N VAL A 53 -12.67 4.17 -2.51
CA VAL A 53 -11.74 3.35 -3.31
C VAL A 53 -11.20 4.16 -4.49
N GLU A 54 -12.09 4.85 -5.22
CA GLU A 54 -11.68 5.63 -6.39
C GLU A 54 -10.80 6.82 -6.00
N GLN A 55 -11.04 7.43 -4.85
CA GLN A 55 -10.22 8.52 -4.34
C GLN A 55 -8.78 8.07 -4.07
N PHE A 56 -8.60 6.87 -3.52
CA PHE A 56 -7.29 6.37 -3.12
C PHE A 56 -6.57 5.58 -4.21
N ARG A 57 -7.28 5.08 -5.22
CA ARG A 57 -6.70 4.27 -6.29
C ARG A 57 -5.48 4.93 -6.96
N PRO A 58 -5.56 6.18 -7.43
CA PRO A 58 -4.40 6.80 -8.06
C PRO A 58 -3.26 7.07 -7.08
N LEU A 59 -3.56 7.26 -5.82
CA LEU A 59 -2.55 7.51 -4.79
C LEU A 59 -1.71 6.25 -4.54
N PHE A 60 -2.37 5.09 -4.40
CA PHE A 60 -1.66 3.81 -4.27
C PHE A 60 -0.88 3.48 -5.54
N ALA A 61 -1.47 3.71 -6.71
CA ALA A 61 -0.80 3.47 -7.98
C ALA A 61 0.47 4.31 -8.11
N ALA A 62 0.43 5.56 -7.67
CA ALA A 62 1.60 6.44 -7.70
C ALA A 62 2.71 5.94 -6.77
N CYS A 63 2.37 5.48 -5.57
CA CYS A 63 3.34 4.89 -4.65
C CYS A 63 3.99 3.65 -5.25
N ASP A 64 3.19 2.78 -5.84
CA ASP A 64 3.68 1.54 -6.45
C ASP A 64 4.59 1.84 -7.65
N ALA A 65 4.21 2.82 -8.48
CA ALA A 65 5.02 3.22 -9.63
C ALA A 65 6.37 3.78 -9.19
N THR A 66 6.40 4.55 -8.11
CA THR A 66 7.64 5.08 -7.55
C THR A 66 8.55 3.95 -7.07
N LEU A 67 8.02 2.98 -6.35
CA LEU A 67 8.79 1.83 -5.87
C LEU A 67 9.30 0.97 -7.04
N GLU A 68 8.50 0.78 -8.07
CA GLU A 68 8.92 0.04 -9.27
C GLU A 68 10.05 0.76 -10.00
N ALA A 69 9.96 2.09 -10.11
CA ALA A 69 11.04 2.88 -10.71
C ALA A 69 12.33 2.78 -9.91
N LEU A 70 12.24 2.78 -8.58
CA LEU A 70 13.39 2.61 -7.70
C LEU A 70 13.99 1.20 -7.82
N ALA A 71 13.14 0.17 -7.94
CA ALA A 71 13.60 -1.20 -8.17
C ALA A 71 14.38 -1.31 -9.48
N THR A 72 13.86 -0.70 -10.55
CA THR A 72 14.52 -0.69 -11.86
C THR A 72 15.86 0.02 -11.78
N ALA A 73 15.92 1.16 -11.10
CA ALA A 73 17.17 1.91 -10.92
C ALA A 73 18.19 1.10 -10.11
N LEU A 74 17.74 0.42 -9.04
CA LEU A 74 18.61 -0.43 -8.23
C LEU A 74 19.22 -1.57 -9.04
N ALA A 75 18.43 -2.18 -9.93
CA ALA A 75 18.90 -3.28 -10.78
C ALA A 75 20.08 -2.84 -11.66
N GLY A 76 20.15 -1.56 -12.03
CA GLY A 76 21.23 -1.02 -12.83
C GLY A 76 22.45 -0.55 -12.02
N ARG A 77 22.42 -0.70 -10.70
CA ARG A 77 23.52 -0.26 -9.84
C ARG A 77 24.35 -1.44 -9.37
N GLU A 78 25.65 -1.21 -9.21
CA GLU A 78 26.54 -2.21 -8.64
C GLU A 78 26.07 -2.57 -7.22
N GLY A 79 25.91 -3.87 -6.97
CA GLY A 79 25.44 -4.36 -5.68
C GLY A 79 23.95 -4.17 -5.42
N GLY A 80 23.19 -3.65 -6.40
CA GLY A 80 21.78 -3.34 -6.23
C GLY A 80 20.80 -4.45 -6.63
N ALA A 81 21.27 -5.52 -7.26
CA ALA A 81 20.38 -6.55 -7.83
C ALA A 81 19.50 -7.23 -6.76
N ALA A 82 20.09 -7.59 -5.62
CA ALA A 82 19.33 -8.25 -4.55
C ALA A 82 18.30 -7.30 -3.96
N ALA A 83 18.66 -6.04 -3.74
CA ALA A 83 17.75 -5.01 -3.25
C ALA A 83 16.61 -4.77 -4.24
N SER A 84 16.91 -4.74 -5.54
CA SER A 84 15.88 -4.62 -6.57
C SER A 84 14.85 -5.73 -6.49
N ARG A 85 15.29 -6.96 -6.33
CA ARG A 85 14.37 -8.11 -6.20
C ARG A 85 13.51 -8.01 -4.95
N LEU A 86 14.09 -7.57 -3.83
CA LEU A 86 13.33 -7.38 -2.60
C LEU A 86 12.26 -6.30 -2.75
N VAL A 87 12.58 -5.18 -3.39
CA VAL A 87 11.62 -4.11 -3.63
C VAL A 87 10.49 -4.58 -4.56
N THR A 88 10.82 -5.31 -5.61
CA THR A 88 9.82 -5.88 -6.52
C THR A 88 8.88 -6.81 -5.79
N SER A 89 9.41 -7.67 -4.91
CA SER A 89 8.59 -8.58 -4.11
C SER A 89 7.70 -7.81 -3.14
N LEU A 90 8.23 -6.77 -2.51
CA LEU A 90 7.48 -5.92 -1.60
C LEU A 90 6.27 -5.29 -2.31
N VAL A 91 6.48 -4.70 -3.48
CA VAL A 91 5.40 -4.08 -4.25
C VAL A 91 4.31 -5.09 -4.57
N ARG A 92 4.71 -6.28 -5.03
CA ARG A 92 3.76 -7.34 -5.38
C ARG A 92 2.93 -7.78 -4.17
N GLU A 93 3.56 -8.00 -3.03
CA GLU A 93 2.87 -8.42 -1.82
C GLU A 93 1.93 -7.33 -1.30
N GLU A 94 2.34 -6.08 -1.34
CA GLU A 94 1.50 -4.97 -0.93
C GLU A 94 0.27 -4.82 -1.83
N ARG A 95 0.44 -4.99 -3.13
CA ARG A 95 -0.70 -4.99 -4.07
C ARG A 95 -1.66 -6.14 -3.77
N MET A 96 -1.13 -7.33 -3.56
CA MET A 96 -1.97 -8.50 -3.28
C MET A 96 -2.76 -8.31 -2.00
N ARG A 97 -2.13 -7.77 -0.97
CA ARG A 97 -2.80 -7.49 0.30
C ARG A 97 -3.91 -6.46 0.12
N HIS A 98 -3.61 -5.38 -0.58
CA HIS A 98 -4.59 -4.31 -0.83
C HIS A 98 -5.77 -4.81 -1.67
N ASP A 99 -5.49 -5.54 -2.75
CA ASP A 99 -6.52 -6.10 -3.62
C ASP A 99 -7.40 -7.09 -2.86
N ALA A 100 -6.82 -7.93 -2.02
CA ALA A 100 -7.56 -8.87 -1.20
C ALA A 100 -8.49 -8.13 -0.23
N HIS A 101 -8.00 -7.06 0.38
CA HIS A 101 -8.80 -6.22 1.28
C HIS A 101 -9.97 -5.57 0.54
N LEU A 102 -9.71 -5.00 -0.62
CA LEU A 102 -10.74 -4.37 -1.45
C LEU A 102 -11.79 -5.38 -1.88
N LYS A 103 -11.37 -6.59 -2.25
CA LYS A 103 -12.29 -7.65 -2.68
C LYS A 103 -13.20 -8.06 -1.53
N VAL A 104 -12.66 -8.29 -0.35
CA VAL A 104 -13.44 -8.66 0.83
C VAL A 104 -14.48 -7.59 1.14
N CYS A 105 -14.08 -6.33 1.15
CA CYS A 105 -15.00 -5.22 1.43
C CYS A 105 -16.01 -5.01 0.31
N GLY A 106 -15.59 -5.17 -0.95
CA GLY A 106 -16.45 -4.96 -2.11
C GLY A 106 -17.51 -6.05 -2.27
N ASP A 107 -17.19 -7.30 -1.94
CA ASP A 107 -18.11 -8.43 -2.06
C ASP A 107 -19.18 -8.43 -0.95
N ALA A 108 -18.96 -7.67 0.10
CA ALA A 108 -19.78 -7.67 1.29
C ALA A 108 -20.90 -6.64 1.22
N ARG A 109 -21.77 -6.74 0.21
CA ARG A 109 -22.84 -5.76 0.02
C ARG A 109 -24.14 -6.10 0.76
N GLY A 110 -24.26 -7.30 1.26
CA GLY A 110 -25.45 -7.73 1.99
C GLY A 110 -25.53 -6.99 3.31
N PRO A 111 -25.37 -7.62 4.46
CA PRO A 111 -25.27 -6.88 5.70
C PRO A 111 -23.90 -6.21 5.80
N PHE A 112 -23.76 -5.08 5.11
CA PHE A 112 -22.49 -4.37 4.94
C PHE A 112 -21.81 -4.09 6.29
N GLU A 113 -22.57 -3.57 7.25
CA GLU A 113 -22.01 -3.20 8.55
C GLU A 113 -21.42 -4.40 9.28
N THR A 114 -22.18 -5.50 9.35
CA THR A 114 -21.73 -6.71 10.04
C THR A 114 -20.51 -7.30 9.34
N PHE A 115 -20.55 -7.35 8.02
CA PHE A 115 -19.47 -7.92 7.23
C PHE A 115 -18.19 -7.07 7.33
N CYS A 116 -18.33 -5.76 7.18
CA CYS A 116 -17.20 -4.85 7.27
C CYS A 116 -16.59 -4.85 8.66
N ARG A 117 -17.41 -4.96 9.71
CA ARG A 117 -16.92 -5.09 11.08
C ARG A 117 -16.06 -6.34 11.23
N GLY A 118 -16.54 -7.49 10.75
CA GLY A 118 -15.79 -8.73 10.80
C GLY A 118 -14.50 -8.66 10.00
N SER A 119 -14.54 -8.06 8.83
CA SER A 119 -13.36 -7.85 7.98
C SER A 119 -12.33 -6.95 8.68
N PHE A 120 -12.78 -5.88 9.30
CA PHE A 120 -11.95 -4.95 10.04
C PHE A 120 -11.26 -5.64 11.21
N GLU A 121 -11.98 -6.44 11.97
CA GLU A 121 -11.41 -7.20 13.09
C GLU A 121 -10.35 -8.19 12.62
N ARG A 122 -10.60 -8.90 11.52
CA ARG A 122 -9.61 -9.81 10.94
C ARG A 122 -8.36 -9.07 10.50
N HIS A 123 -8.52 -7.88 9.95
CA HIS A 123 -7.41 -7.04 9.53
C HIS A 123 -6.58 -6.58 10.73
N LYS A 124 -7.23 -6.20 11.83
CA LYS A 124 -6.55 -5.88 13.08
C LYS A 124 -5.70 -7.04 13.58
N HIS A 125 -6.24 -8.25 13.55
CA HIS A 125 -5.51 -9.44 13.98
C HIS A 125 -4.31 -9.71 13.07
N ALA A 126 -4.46 -9.54 11.77
CA ALA A 126 -3.37 -9.70 10.83
C ALA A 126 -2.25 -8.70 11.10
N ASP A 127 -2.61 -7.44 11.35
CA ASP A 127 -1.63 -6.40 11.67
C ASP A 127 -0.92 -6.69 12.99
N ALA A 128 -1.65 -7.14 13.98
CA ALA A 128 -1.05 -7.53 15.28
C ALA A 128 -0.05 -8.69 15.10
N ALA A 129 -0.37 -9.65 14.23
CA ALA A 129 0.53 -10.75 13.92
C ALA A 129 1.79 -10.28 13.20
N LEU A 130 1.67 -9.30 12.33
CA LEU A 130 2.81 -8.72 11.60
C LEU A 130 3.72 -7.90 12.50
N ASP A 131 3.19 -7.32 13.57
CA ASP A 131 3.94 -6.51 14.52
C ASP A 131 4.74 -7.37 15.51
N LEU A 132 4.52 -8.66 15.52
CA LEU A 132 5.29 -9.56 16.38
C LEU A 132 6.71 -9.72 15.84
N PRO A 133 7.73 -9.65 16.68
CA PRO A 133 9.12 -9.82 16.26
C PRO A 133 9.44 -11.19 15.70
#